data_f599a87b67b38714ba47517c7d577953
#
_entry.id   f599a87b67b38714ba47517c7d577953
#
_cell.length_a   1.000
_cell.length_b   1.000
_cell.length_c   1.000
_cell.angle_alpha   90.00
_cell.angle_beta   90.00
_cell.angle_gamma   90.00
#
_symmetry.space_group_name_H-M   'P 1'
#
loop_
_entity.id
_entity.type
_entity.pdbx_description
1 polymer ?
#
loop_
_entity_poly.entity_id
_entity_poly.type
_entity_poly.pdbx_seq_one_letter_code
_entity_poly.pdbx_strand_id
1 'polypeptide(L)'
;PNNVEIKIESSKSTKFPINVETIGTLQDGYVLGNLVAQPETVQISGPKSLIGRIEKVVARVDINGISSDSILEAELVLYDGGGNVIDQTSLETNIGGDKKVRVKVELLSTKIVEVKADVTGISPEIGYKIGDVTCEPQRISIAGLEEDIADINEITISSDMLLADNIDEKTEETIDISSALPENIRLANENEKNVVVTIRVEKAGVKTFEVPINSITKNNVKAGYKIDFGNIQEIMLHFTGDDAALEALTLEQVEKRVSIDLKDCTEEKSYTVPVTVNLPTGVSMAEEAYVTLKMQKQEEEQKKAE
;
A
#
# COMPACT_ATOMS: atom_id res chain seq x y z
N PRO A 1 -14.76 -67.39 -37.96
CA PRO A 1 -15.59 -66.77 -36.96
C PRO A 1 -14.87 -65.56 -36.40
N ASN A 2 -15.44 -64.36 -36.65
CA ASN A 2 -14.96 -63.16 -36.07
C ASN A 2 -15.48 -63.08 -34.63
N ASN A 3 -14.62 -63.26 -33.64
CA ASN A 3 -14.98 -63.01 -32.25
C ASN A 3 -15.12 -61.51 -32.04
N VAL A 4 -16.31 -61.04 -31.74
CA VAL A 4 -16.56 -59.66 -31.30
C VAL A 4 -16.51 -59.69 -29.77
N GLU A 5 -15.53 -59.04 -29.20
CA GLU A 5 -15.47 -58.88 -27.75
C GLU A 5 -16.39 -57.70 -27.35
N ILE A 6 -17.48 -58.00 -26.64
CA ILE A 6 -18.40 -56.98 -26.13
C ILE A 6 -18.02 -56.72 -24.69
N LYS A 7 -17.53 -55.51 -24.39
CA LYS A 7 -17.26 -55.04 -23.04
C LYS A 7 -18.47 -54.25 -22.52
N ILE A 8 -19.17 -54.80 -21.52
CA ILE A 8 -20.31 -54.14 -20.90
C ILE A 8 -19.81 -53.45 -19.62
N GLU A 9 -20.06 -52.16 -19.50
CA GLU A 9 -19.70 -51.37 -18.34
C GLU A 9 -20.92 -50.58 -17.85
N SER A 10 -21.04 -50.34 -16.53
CA SER A 10 -22.11 -49.52 -15.96
C SER A 10 -21.90 -48.03 -16.31
N SER A 11 -23.00 -47.38 -16.66
CA SER A 11 -23.01 -45.93 -16.85
C SER A 11 -22.97 -45.19 -15.50
N LYS A 12 -22.24 -44.10 -15.41
CA LYS A 12 -22.18 -43.18 -14.28
C LYS A 12 -22.42 -41.77 -14.77
N SER A 13 -23.12 -40.96 -13.97
CA SER A 13 -23.29 -39.53 -14.21
C SER A 13 -22.69 -38.76 -13.05
N THR A 14 -21.89 -37.73 -13.35
CA THR A 14 -21.21 -36.91 -12.35
C THR A 14 -21.22 -35.45 -12.80
N LYS A 15 -21.39 -34.55 -11.83
CA LYS A 15 -21.35 -33.11 -12.04
C LYS A 15 -19.93 -32.61 -11.79
N PHE A 16 -19.40 -31.79 -12.74
CA PHE A 16 -18.08 -31.22 -12.68
C PHE A 16 -18.16 -29.69 -12.77
N PRO A 17 -17.31 -28.95 -12.05
CA PRO A 17 -17.11 -27.52 -12.30
C PRO A 17 -16.40 -27.32 -13.64
N ILE A 18 -16.74 -26.24 -14.33
CA ILE A 18 -16.09 -25.84 -15.57
C ILE A 18 -15.06 -24.76 -15.26
N ASN A 19 -13.79 -25.05 -15.46
CA ASN A 19 -12.72 -24.07 -15.39
C ASN A 19 -12.59 -23.40 -16.77
N VAL A 20 -12.25 -22.12 -16.80
CA VAL A 20 -12.01 -21.39 -18.07
C VAL A 20 -10.50 -21.30 -18.30
N GLU A 21 -10.08 -21.63 -19.51
CA GLU A 21 -8.71 -21.38 -20.00
C GLU A 21 -8.78 -20.57 -21.30
N THR A 22 -7.91 -19.58 -21.41
CA THR A 22 -7.84 -18.70 -22.57
C THR A 22 -6.72 -19.08 -23.50
N ILE A 23 -6.92 -18.90 -24.80
CA ILE A 23 -5.89 -19.00 -25.85
C ILE A 23 -5.90 -17.69 -26.66
N GLY A 24 -4.72 -17.30 -27.17
CA GLY A 24 -4.56 -16.05 -27.89
C GLY A 24 -4.17 -14.89 -26.98
N THR A 25 -4.16 -13.70 -27.53
CA THR A 25 -3.77 -12.44 -26.86
C THR A 25 -4.84 -11.38 -27.05
N LEU A 26 -5.11 -10.61 -26.00
CA LEU A 26 -5.99 -9.45 -26.08
C LEU A 26 -5.38 -8.36 -26.97
N GLN A 27 -6.19 -7.40 -27.35
CA GLN A 27 -5.70 -6.15 -27.91
C GLN A 27 -4.89 -5.38 -26.87
N ASP A 28 -3.87 -4.63 -27.33
CA ASP A 28 -3.06 -3.78 -26.45
C ASP A 28 -3.94 -2.79 -25.70
N GLY A 29 -3.59 -2.54 -24.44
CA GLY A 29 -4.36 -1.66 -23.56
C GLY A 29 -5.41 -2.38 -22.70
N TYR A 30 -5.51 -3.69 -22.79
CA TYR A 30 -6.45 -4.50 -22.02
C TYR A 30 -5.77 -5.68 -21.34
N VAL A 31 -6.31 -6.06 -20.19
CA VAL A 31 -5.99 -7.33 -19.49
C VAL A 31 -7.29 -8.05 -19.13
N LEU A 32 -7.20 -9.36 -18.93
CA LEU A 32 -8.37 -10.15 -18.52
C LEU A 32 -8.85 -9.70 -17.14
N GLY A 33 -10.14 -9.43 -17.03
CA GLY A 33 -10.85 -9.32 -15.77
C GLY A 33 -11.39 -10.68 -15.34
N ASN A 34 -12.71 -10.76 -15.10
CA ASN A 34 -13.36 -12.00 -14.70
C ASN A 34 -13.71 -12.86 -15.91
N LEU A 35 -13.56 -14.18 -15.72
CA LEU A 35 -13.95 -15.19 -16.71
C LEU A 35 -15.01 -16.10 -16.07
N VAL A 36 -16.22 -16.13 -16.62
CA VAL A 36 -17.32 -16.91 -16.07
C VAL A 36 -17.91 -17.80 -17.14
N ALA A 37 -17.84 -19.12 -16.93
CA ALA A 37 -18.49 -20.09 -17.78
C ALA A 37 -20.02 -20.13 -17.49
N GLN A 38 -20.82 -20.23 -18.54
CA GLN A 38 -22.28 -20.34 -18.46
C GLN A 38 -22.75 -21.56 -19.26
N PRO A 39 -23.16 -22.65 -18.57
CA PRO A 39 -23.24 -22.82 -17.10
C PRO A 39 -21.87 -23.02 -16.44
N GLU A 40 -21.76 -22.72 -15.13
CA GLU A 40 -20.53 -22.91 -14.35
C GLU A 40 -20.19 -24.40 -14.09
N THR A 41 -21.15 -25.28 -14.30
CA THR A 41 -21.01 -26.73 -14.07
C THR A 41 -21.63 -27.52 -15.19
N VAL A 42 -21.07 -28.69 -15.48
CA VAL A 42 -21.59 -29.63 -16.45
C VAL A 42 -21.84 -31.00 -15.80
N GLN A 43 -22.95 -31.62 -16.18
CA GLN A 43 -23.20 -33.03 -15.85
C GLN A 43 -22.76 -33.90 -17.01
N ILE A 44 -21.83 -34.82 -16.74
CA ILE A 44 -21.27 -35.74 -17.73
C ILE A 44 -21.68 -37.18 -17.38
N SER A 45 -22.21 -37.88 -18.37
CA SER A 45 -22.65 -39.26 -18.26
C SER A 45 -21.89 -40.15 -19.25
N GLY A 46 -21.59 -41.37 -18.83
CA GLY A 46 -20.91 -42.35 -19.69
C GLY A 46 -20.34 -43.53 -18.91
N PRO A 47 -19.44 -44.31 -19.54
CA PRO A 47 -18.80 -45.46 -18.89
C PRO A 47 -18.11 -45.08 -17.58
N LYS A 48 -18.35 -45.85 -16.52
CA LYS A 48 -17.81 -45.55 -15.18
C LYS A 48 -16.29 -45.38 -15.16
N SER A 49 -15.58 -46.15 -15.97
CA SER A 49 -14.13 -46.08 -16.10
C SER A 49 -13.67 -44.73 -16.67
N LEU A 50 -14.38 -44.22 -17.70
CA LEU A 50 -14.07 -42.90 -18.29
C LEU A 50 -14.43 -41.75 -17.34
N ILE A 51 -15.65 -41.78 -16.73
CA ILE A 51 -16.05 -40.76 -15.76
C ILE A 51 -15.08 -40.71 -14.57
N GLY A 52 -14.57 -41.87 -14.12
CA GLY A 52 -13.59 -41.93 -13.01
C GLY A 52 -12.19 -41.39 -13.35
N ARG A 53 -11.88 -41.19 -14.62
CA ARG A 53 -10.62 -40.63 -15.07
C ARG A 53 -10.65 -39.11 -15.21
N ILE A 54 -11.85 -38.50 -15.29
CA ILE A 54 -11.98 -37.05 -15.45
C ILE A 54 -11.54 -36.36 -14.16
N GLU A 55 -10.46 -35.60 -14.25
CA GLU A 55 -9.91 -34.80 -13.16
C GLU A 55 -10.31 -33.31 -13.32
N LYS A 56 -10.24 -32.80 -14.55
CA LYS A 56 -10.51 -31.40 -14.86
C LYS A 56 -11.38 -31.24 -16.10
N VAL A 57 -12.35 -30.35 -16.02
CA VAL A 57 -13.20 -29.92 -17.15
C VAL A 57 -12.90 -28.47 -17.46
N VAL A 58 -12.58 -28.18 -18.71
CA VAL A 58 -12.09 -26.87 -19.15
C VAL A 58 -12.92 -26.38 -20.32
N ALA A 59 -13.42 -25.15 -20.22
CA ALA A 59 -13.90 -24.37 -21.35
C ALA A 59 -12.73 -23.56 -21.92
N ARG A 60 -12.27 -23.95 -23.12
CA ARG A 60 -11.17 -23.28 -23.80
C ARG A 60 -11.72 -22.21 -24.73
N VAL A 61 -11.42 -20.96 -24.46
CA VAL A 61 -11.94 -19.79 -25.17
C VAL A 61 -10.81 -19.04 -25.89
N ASP A 62 -11.03 -18.69 -27.17
CA ASP A 62 -10.10 -17.85 -27.93
C ASP A 62 -10.44 -16.37 -27.67
N ILE A 63 -9.45 -15.64 -27.14
CA ILE A 63 -9.56 -14.21 -26.80
C ILE A 63 -8.77 -13.33 -27.76
N ASN A 64 -8.31 -13.87 -28.88
CA ASN A 64 -7.42 -13.15 -29.77
C ASN A 64 -8.07 -11.87 -30.33
N GLY A 65 -7.40 -10.73 -30.11
CA GLY A 65 -7.82 -9.41 -30.63
C GLY A 65 -9.06 -8.82 -29.96
N ILE A 66 -9.54 -9.36 -28.83
CA ILE A 66 -10.69 -8.81 -28.11
C ILE A 66 -10.31 -7.50 -27.42
N SER A 67 -11.19 -6.50 -27.52
CA SER A 67 -11.02 -5.14 -26.99
C SER A 67 -12.23 -4.63 -26.18
N SER A 68 -13.20 -5.49 -25.92
CA SER A 68 -14.38 -5.17 -25.10
C SER A 68 -14.94 -6.42 -24.45
N ASP A 69 -15.71 -6.23 -23.39
CA ASP A 69 -16.48 -7.29 -22.76
C ASP A 69 -17.28 -8.08 -23.78
N SER A 70 -17.20 -9.40 -23.70
CA SER A 70 -17.74 -10.28 -24.70
C SER A 70 -18.27 -11.58 -24.09
N ILE A 71 -19.23 -12.18 -24.80
CA ILE A 71 -19.67 -13.54 -24.53
C ILE A 71 -19.25 -14.42 -25.70
N LEU A 72 -18.32 -15.31 -25.45
CA LEU A 72 -17.68 -16.15 -26.44
C LEU A 72 -18.11 -17.61 -26.29
N GLU A 73 -18.12 -18.33 -27.41
CA GLU A 73 -18.29 -19.80 -27.39
C GLU A 73 -16.93 -20.46 -27.12
N ALA A 74 -16.92 -21.39 -26.17
CA ALA A 74 -15.77 -22.19 -25.81
C ALA A 74 -16.04 -23.68 -25.99
N GLU A 75 -15.05 -24.42 -26.47
CA GLU A 75 -15.10 -25.87 -26.51
C GLU A 75 -14.82 -26.47 -25.14
N LEU A 76 -15.60 -27.50 -24.79
CA LEU A 76 -15.37 -28.25 -23.56
C LEU A 76 -14.29 -29.31 -23.80
N VAL A 77 -13.20 -29.24 -23.00
CA VAL A 77 -12.12 -30.19 -23.04
C VAL A 77 -12.01 -30.87 -21.66
N LEU A 78 -11.90 -32.20 -21.66
CA LEU A 78 -11.79 -33.00 -20.46
C LEU A 78 -10.37 -33.52 -20.31
N TYR A 79 -9.82 -33.44 -19.11
CA TYR A 79 -8.47 -33.90 -18.80
C TYR A 79 -8.48 -34.96 -17.72
N ASP A 80 -7.57 -35.95 -17.88
CA ASP A 80 -7.28 -36.93 -16.84
C ASP A 80 -6.22 -36.40 -15.84
N GLY A 81 -5.98 -37.14 -14.76
CA GLY A 81 -4.99 -36.80 -13.74
C GLY A 81 -3.54 -36.71 -14.24
N GLY A 82 -3.26 -37.17 -15.45
CA GLY A 82 -1.97 -37.00 -16.12
C GLY A 82 -1.92 -35.82 -17.07
N GLY A 83 -2.98 -35.02 -17.17
CA GLY A 83 -3.08 -33.88 -18.07
C GLY A 83 -3.38 -34.26 -19.55
N ASN A 84 -3.75 -35.51 -19.83
CA ASN A 84 -4.08 -35.93 -21.17
C ASN A 84 -5.56 -35.65 -21.47
N VAL A 85 -5.85 -35.29 -22.71
CA VAL A 85 -7.22 -35.06 -23.17
C VAL A 85 -7.96 -36.40 -23.23
N ILE A 86 -9.16 -36.45 -22.67
CA ILE A 86 -10.07 -37.60 -22.71
C ILE A 86 -10.95 -37.52 -23.95
N ASP A 87 -11.03 -38.62 -24.71
CA ASP A 87 -11.97 -38.74 -25.83
C ASP A 87 -13.41 -38.70 -25.30
N GLN A 88 -14.20 -37.79 -25.85
CA GLN A 88 -15.55 -37.50 -25.45
C GLN A 88 -16.60 -38.25 -26.28
N THR A 89 -16.18 -39.12 -27.23
CA THR A 89 -17.10 -39.78 -28.17
C THR A 89 -18.15 -40.64 -27.47
N SER A 90 -17.77 -41.24 -26.34
CA SER A 90 -18.68 -42.11 -25.51
C SER A 90 -19.27 -41.36 -24.30
N LEU A 91 -19.18 -40.06 -24.25
CA LEU A 91 -19.64 -39.22 -23.15
C LEU A 91 -20.78 -38.32 -23.61
N GLU A 92 -21.83 -38.22 -22.81
CA GLU A 92 -22.94 -37.31 -22.97
C GLU A 92 -22.91 -36.20 -21.96
N THR A 93 -23.31 -34.99 -22.36
CA THR A 93 -23.35 -33.81 -21.49
C THR A 93 -24.74 -33.18 -21.50
N ASN A 94 -25.08 -32.46 -20.41
CA ASN A 94 -26.35 -31.73 -20.32
C ASN A 94 -26.30 -30.34 -21.02
N ILE A 95 -25.18 -29.98 -21.67
CA ILE A 95 -25.00 -28.67 -22.37
C ILE A 95 -25.28 -28.73 -23.87
N GLY A 96 -25.87 -29.83 -24.36
CA GLY A 96 -26.22 -30.01 -25.75
C GLY A 96 -25.19 -30.79 -26.58
N GLY A 97 -25.56 -31.11 -27.82
CA GLY A 97 -24.77 -32.01 -28.68
C GLY A 97 -23.51 -31.42 -29.24
N ASP A 98 -23.41 -30.11 -29.35
CA ASP A 98 -22.23 -29.37 -29.82
C ASP A 98 -21.14 -29.19 -28.72
N LYS A 99 -21.45 -29.51 -27.47
CA LYS A 99 -20.57 -29.43 -26.30
C LYS A 99 -19.92 -28.06 -26.13
N LYS A 100 -20.59 -26.99 -26.56
CA LYS A 100 -20.13 -25.62 -26.43
C LYS A 100 -20.69 -24.96 -25.17
N VAL A 101 -19.86 -24.19 -24.53
CA VAL A 101 -20.15 -23.38 -23.34
C VAL A 101 -19.97 -21.91 -23.68
N ARG A 102 -20.85 -21.05 -23.18
CA ARG A 102 -20.65 -19.60 -23.28
C ARG A 102 -19.72 -19.18 -22.13
N VAL A 103 -18.73 -18.37 -22.47
CA VAL A 103 -17.85 -17.75 -21.48
C VAL A 103 -18.04 -16.25 -21.54
N LYS A 104 -18.47 -15.66 -20.42
CA LYS A 104 -18.45 -14.21 -20.24
C LYS A 104 -17.01 -13.81 -19.94
N VAL A 105 -16.46 -12.98 -20.81
CA VAL A 105 -15.12 -12.41 -20.68
C VAL A 105 -15.28 -10.95 -20.32
N GLU A 106 -14.79 -10.54 -19.14
CA GLU A 106 -14.71 -9.15 -18.75
C GLU A 106 -13.28 -8.67 -18.93
N LEU A 107 -13.10 -7.45 -19.44
CA LEU A 107 -11.81 -6.84 -19.65
C LEU A 107 -11.59 -5.67 -18.68
N LEU A 108 -10.35 -5.46 -18.34
CA LEU A 108 -9.90 -4.27 -17.62
C LEU A 108 -9.02 -3.45 -18.53
N SER A 109 -9.23 -2.14 -18.54
CA SER A 109 -8.37 -1.19 -19.23
C SER A 109 -7.05 -1.05 -18.48
N THR A 110 -5.97 -0.78 -19.20
CA THR A 110 -4.66 -0.53 -18.58
C THR A 110 -4.23 0.92 -18.74
N LYS A 111 -3.52 1.44 -17.76
CA LYS A 111 -2.95 2.78 -17.76
C LYS A 111 -1.55 2.76 -17.14
N ILE A 112 -0.61 3.47 -17.77
CA ILE A 112 0.72 3.68 -17.20
C ILE A 112 0.65 4.90 -16.30
N VAL A 113 1.10 4.75 -15.06
CA VAL A 113 1.12 5.77 -14.02
C VAL A 113 2.51 5.94 -13.43
N GLU A 114 2.80 7.12 -12.88
CA GLU A 114 4.06 7.39 -12.20
C GLU A 114 4.06 6.78 -10.78
N VAL A 115 5.23 6.36 -10.32
CA VAL A 115 5.44 5.90 -8.94
C VAL A 115 6.23 6.95 -8.19
N LYS A 116 5.72 7.36 -7.04
CA LYS A 116 6.36 8.28 -6.12
C LYS A 116 6.45 7.69 -4.72
N ALA A 117 7.40 8.15 -3.93
CA ALA A 117 7.49 7.82 -2.52
C ALA A 117 7.31 9.10 -1.69
N ASP A 118 6.45 9.03 -0.70
CA ASP A 118 6.30 10.04 0.33
C ASP A 118 7.31 9.75 1.46
N VAL A 119 8.23 10.67 1.66
CA VAL A 119 9.28 10.56 2.70
C VAL A 119 9.07 11.55 3.85
N THR A 120 7.90 12.17 3.94
CA THR A 120 7.62 13.19 4.98
C THR A 120 7.66 12.63 6.41
N GLY A 121 7.49 11.31 6.57
CA GLY A 121 7.59 10.60 7.86
C GLY A 121 9.00 10.10 8.19
N ILE A 122 9.98 10.27 7.28
CA ILE A 122 11.34 9.77 7.46
C ILE A 122 12.21 10.87 8.04
N SER A 123 12.90 10.59 9.15
CA SER A 123 13.83 11.51 9.78
C SER A 123 15.26 11.16 9.40
N PRO A 124 16.04 12.10 8.82
CA PRO A 124 17.47 11.92 8.65
C PRO A 124 18.19 12.07 10.01
N GLU A 125 19.41 11.51 10.13
CA GLU A 125 20.26 11.76 11.28
C GLU A 125 20.64 13.25 11.39
N ILE A 126 20.93 13.69 12.63
CA ILE A 126 21.35 15.07 12.90
C ILE A 126 22.55 15.45 12.01
N GLY A 127 22.44 16.54 11.27
CA GLY A 127 23.46 16.99 10.31
C GLY A 127 23.24 16.48 8.89
N TYR A 128 22.14 15.84 8.64
CA TYR A 128 21.72 15.40 7.30
C TYR A 128 20.33 15.93 6.94
N LYS A 129 20.01 15.95 5.67
CA LYS A 129 18.68 16.23 5.10
C LYS A 129 18.37 15.23 4.02
N ILE A 130 17.09 14.96 3.80
CA ILE A 130 16.65 14.16 2.67
C ILE A 130 16.98 14.91 1.38
N GLY A 131 17.71 14.26 0.49
CA GLY A 131 18.03 14.73 -0.86
C GLY A 131 17.09 14.13 -1.89
N ASP A 132 17.68 13.59 -2.98
CA ASP A 132 16.89 12.98 -4.05
C ASP A 132 16.25 11.67 -3.61
N VAL A 133 14.97 11.49 -3.99
CA VAL A 133 14.21 10.25 -3.81
C VAL A 133 13.80 9.73 -5.17
N THR A 134 14.13 8.48 -5.46
CA THR A 134 13.82 7.83 -6.75
C THR A 134 13.17 6.47 -6.54
N CYS A 135 12.26 6.13 -7.44
CA CYS A 135 11.61 4.82 -7.49
C CYS A 135 12.04 4.08 -8.78
N GLU A 136 12.31 2.80 -8.68
CA GLU A 136 12.65 1.95 -9.83
C GLU A 136 11.77 0.68 -9.78
N PRO A 137 10.85 0.48 -10.75
CA PRO A 137 10.57 1.31 -11.90
C PRO A 137 9.88 2.65 -11.53
N GLN A 138 10.14 3.70 -12.33
CA GLN A 138 9.50 5.02 -12.16
C GLN A 138 8.03 5.04 -12.61
N ARG A 139 7.65 4.06 -13.40
CA ARG A 139 6.30 3.90 -13.95
C ARG A 139 5.89 2.46 -13.89
N ILE A 140 4.61 2.23 -13.60
CA ILE A 140 3.99 0.91 -13.59
C ILE A 140 2.73 0.93 -14.43
N SER A 141 2.32 -0.25 -14.89
CA SER A 141 1.05 -0.42 -15.58
C SER A 141 -0.01 -0.93 -14.62
N ILE A 142 -1.05 -0.14 -14.39
CA ILE A 142 -2.21 -0.52 -13.58
C ILE A 142 -3.37 -0.98 -14.48
N ALA A 143 -4.27 -1.79 -13.92
CA ALA A 143 -5.47 -2.27 -14.58
C ALA A 143 -6.69 -2.12 -13.67
N GLY A 144 -7.80 -1.67 -14.27
CA GLY A 144 -9.08 -1.46 -13.61
C GLY A 144 -10.18 -1.16 -14.62
N LEU A 145 -11.39 -0.88 -14.14
CA LEU A 145 -12.43 -0.32 -14.99
C LEU A 145 -11.97 1.05 -15.50
N GLU A 146 -12.35 1.42 -16.71
CA GLU A 146 -11.93 2.67 -17.34
C GLU A 146 -12.24 3.89 -16.45
N GLU A 147 -13.41 3.91 -15.81
CA GLU A 147 -13.84 4.96 -14.90
C GLU A 147 -12.99 5.01 -13.61
N ASP A 148 -12.52 3.86 -13.10
CA ASP A 148 -11.72 3.78 -11.87
C ASP A 148 -10.28 4.26 -12.09
N ILE A 149 -9.69 4.01 -13.27
CA ILE A 149 -8.31 4.38 -13.57
C ILE A 149 -8.16 5.74 -14.25
N ALA A 150 -9.26 6.35 -14.73
CA ALA A 150 -9.23 7.58 -15.53
C ALA A 150 -8.45 8.71 -14.87
N ASP A 151 -8.72 8.95 -13.57
CA ASP A 151 -8.15 10.05 -12.81
C ASP A 151 -6.84 9.69 -12.07
N ILE A 152 -6.43 8.42 -12.07
CA ILE A 152 -5.19 7.98 -11.43
C ILE A 152 -4.00 8.29 -12.35
N ASN A 153 -3.14 9.21 -11.95
CA ASN A 153 -1.94 9.60 -12.72
C ASN A 153 -0.65 9.16 -12.03
N GLU A 154 -0.70 8.93 -10.71
CA GLU A 154 0.43 8.49 -9.90
C GLU A 154 -0.03 7.54 -8.81
N ILE A 155 0.87 6.67 -8.38
CA ILE A 155 0.74 5.83 -7.18
C ILE A 155 1.82 6.29 -6.20
N THR A 156 1.40 6.64 -5.00
CA THR A 156 2.29 7.10 -3.95
C THR A 156 2.52 6.00 -2.92
N ILE A 157 3.77 5.60 -2.75
CA ILE A 157 4.22 4.76 -1.63
C ILE A 157 4.25 5.65 -0.41
N SER A 158 3.41 5.37 0.58
CA SER A 158 3.34 6.17 1.81
C SER A 158 4.54 5.92 2.72
N SER A 159 4.90 6.90 3.53
CA SER A 159 6.07 6.84 4.41
C SER A 159 6.00 5.71 5.46
N ASP A 160 4.81 5.29 5.87
CA ASP A 160 4.60 4.16 6.77
C ASP A 160 4.92 2.79 6.16
N MET A 161 5.03 2.71 4.84
CA MET A 161 5.50 1.52 4.12
C MET A 161 7.02 1.43 4.05
N LEU A 162 7.72 2.52 4.36
CA LEU A 162 9.17 2.62 4.37
C LEU A 162 9.67 2.37 5.80
N LEU A 163 10.71 1.54 5.94
CA LEU A 163 11.33 1.23 7.23
C LEU A 163 12.49 2.17 7.58
N ALA A 164 12.85 3.04 6.64
CA ALA A 164 13.94 3.99 6.80
C ALA A 164 13.63 5.01 7.90
N ASP A 165 14.50 5.10 8.88
CA ASP A 165 14.45 6.11 9.95
C ASP A 165 15.87 6.41 10.41
N ASN A 166 16.11 7.65 10.85
CA ASN A 166 17.41 8.13 11.33
C ASN A 166 18.57 7.83 10.37
N ILE A 167 18.36 8.13 9.07
CA ILE A 167 19.28 7.78 7.99
C ILE A 167 20.39 8.83 7.83
N ASP A 168 21.64 8.38 7.68
CA ASP A 168 22.86 9.20 7.46
C ASP A 168 23.55 8.88 6.14
N GLU A 169 23.08 7.83 5.44
CA GLU A 169 23.60 7.39 4.16
C GLU A 169 22.49 7.03 3.17
N LYS A 170 22.88 6.80 1.92
CA LYS A 170 21.97 6.31 0.89
C LYS A 170 21.29 5.02 1.35
N THR A 171 19.96 5.02 1.39
CA THR A 171 19.14 3.87 1.75
C THR A 171 18.33 3.39 0.57
N GLU A 172 18.24 2.08 0.37
CA GLU A 172 17.43 1.43 -0.66
C GLU A 172 16.49 0.42 -0.02
N GLU A 173 15.19 0.53 -0.32
CA GLU A 173 14.17 -0.39 0.14
C GLU A 173 13.36 -0.94 -1.02
N THR A 174 13.02 -2.23 -0.95
CA THR A 174 12.15 -2.87 -1.94
C THR A 174 10.75 -3.01 -1.36
N ILE A 175 9.79 -2.36 -2.00
CA ILE A 175 8.40 -2.29 -1.57
C ILE A 175 7.51 -3.05 -2.53
N ASP A 176 6.60 -3.87 -2.00
CA ASP A 176 5.49 -4.46 -2.75
C ASP A 176 4.43 -3.38 -2.97
N ILE A 177 4.42 -2.82 -4.19
CA ILE A 177 3.52 -1.71 -4.53
C ILE A 177 2.03 -2.10 -4.58
N SER A 178 1.72 -3.40 -4.58
CA SER A 178 0.33 -3.87 -4.62
C SER A 178 -0.49 -3.35 -3.44
N SER A 179 0.15 -3.12 -2.29
CA SER A 179 -0.51 -2.58 -1.09
C SER A 179 -0.75 -1.07 -1.13
N ALA A 180 -0.11 -0.35 -2.07
CA ALA A 180 -0.34 1.08 -2.30
C ALA A 180 -1.42 1.34 -3.35
N LEU A 181 -1.91 0.30 -4.05
CA LEU A 181 -2.93 0.46 -5.07
C LEU A 181 -4.31 0.71 -4.43
N PRO A 182 -5.14 1.58 -5.02
CA PRO A 182 -6.53 1.75 -4.61
C PRO A 182 -7.36 0.48 -4.75
N GLU A 183 -8.50 0.42 -4.07
CA GLU A 183 -9.47 -0.67 -4.23
C GLU A 183 -9.88 -0.84 -5.70
N ASN A 184 -10.11 -2.08 -6.12
CA ASN A 184 -10.46 -2.48 -7.49
C ASN A 184 -9.38 -2.24 -8.57
N ILE A 185 -8.22 -1.73 -8.19
CA ILE A 185 -7.07 -1.55 -9.08
C ILE A 185 -6.03 -2.63 -8.79
N ARG A 186 -5.44 -3.15 -9.85
CA ARG A 186 -4.33 -4.10 -9.74
C ARG A 186 -3.22 -3.79 -10.72
N LEU A 187 -2.10 -4.43 -10.57
CA LEU A 187 -1.03 -4.39 -11.57
C LEU A 187 -1.51 -5.07 -12.87
N ALA A 188 -1.24 -4.45 -14.00
CA ALA A 188 -1.41 -5.09 -15.31
C ALA A 188 -0.26 -6.07 -15.60
N ASN A 189 0.92 -5.84 -14.99
CA ASN A 189 2.10 -6.66 -15.11
C ASN A 189 2.66 -6.99 -13.71
N GLU A 190 2.53 -8.23 -13.29
CA GLU A 190 3.02 -8.70 -11.98
C GLU A 190 4.55 -8.58 -11.80
N ASN A 191 5.31 -8.44 -12.88
CA ASN A 191 6.76 -8.22 -12.80
C ASN A 191 7.11 -6.82 -12.25
N GLU A 192 6.16 -5.88 -12.26
CA GLU A 192 6.30 -4.52 -11.74
C GLU A 192 5.92 -4.40 -10.26
N LYS A 193 5.64 -5.51 -9.60
CA LYS A 193 5.20 -5.59 -8.21
C LYS A 193 6.21 -5.01 -7.23
N ASN A 194 7.50 -5.26 -7.46
CA ASN A 194 8.56 -4.81 -6.56
C ASN A 194 9.15 -3.49 -7.06
N VAL A 195 9.00 -2.46 -6.26
CA VAL A 195 9.58 -1.13 -6.50
C VAL A 195 10.72 -0.90 -5.52
N VAL A 196 11.89 -0.56 -6.04
CA VAL A 196 13.04 -0.13 -5.22
C VAL A 196 12.93 1.37 -5.01
N VAL A 197 12.76 1.79 -3.77
CA VAL A 197 12.82 3.20 -3.36
C VAL A 197 14.23 3.49 -2.89
N THR A 198 14.88 4.44 -3.54
CA THR A 198 16.21 4.93 -3.15
C THR A 198 16.06 6.32 -2.54
N ILE A 199 16.48 6.46 -1.29
CA ILE A 199 16.50 7.72 -0.55
C ILE A 199 17.95 8.13 -0.39
N ARG A 200 18.31 9.29 -0.92
CA ARG A 200 19.65 9.89 -0.74
C ARG A 200 19.59 10.92 0.36
N VAL A 201 20.62 10.98 1.16
CA VAL A 201 20.81 12.04 2.16
C VAL A 201 21.98 12.94 1.78
N GLU A 202 21.86 14.18 2.12
CA GLU A 202 22.90 15.20 1.93
C GLU A 202 23.29 15.77 3.29
N LYS A 203 24.55 16.18 3.44
CA LYS A 203 24.95 16.90 4.64
C LYS A 203 24.20 18.22 4.74
N ALA A 204 23.63 18.47 5.91
CA ALA A 204 22.97 19.74 6.23
C ALA A 204 23.77 20.46 7.32
N GLY A 205 23.71 21.79 7.31
CA GLY A 205 24.20 22.57 8.43
C GLY A 205 23.42 22.24 9.71
N VAL A 206 24.12 22.27 10.85
CA VAL A 206 23.49 22.14 12.17
C VAL A 206 23.83 23.35 13.01
N LYS A 207 22.83 23.93 13.67
CA LYS A 207 23.02 25.02 14.64
C LYS A 207 22.33 24.68 15.93
N THR A 208 23.07 24.79 17.03
CA THR A 208 22.55 24.48 18.36
C THR A 208 22.39 25.75 19.18
N PHE A 209 21.29 25.86 19.90
CA PHE A 209 21.05 26.92 20.87
C PHE A 209 20.71 26.33 22.24
N GLU A 210 21.29 26.92 23.27
CA GLU A 210 20.91 26.75 24.67
C GLU A 210 19.80 27.77 25.00
N VAL A 211 18.57 27.30 25.11
CA VAL A 211 17.39 28.16 25.29
C VAL A 211 17.02 28.18 26.77
N PRO A 212 17.06 29.36 27.41
CA PRO A 212 16.67 29.47 28.82
C PRO A 212 15.21 29.04 29.03
N ILE A 213 14.96 28.23 30.06
CA ILE A 213 13.63 27.70 30.34
C ILE A 213 12.58 28.78 30.61
N ASN A 214 13.05 29.95 31.08
CA ASN A 214 12.19 31.09 31.36
C ASN A 214 11.70 31.81 30.09
N SER A 215 12.41 31.69 28.95
CA SER A 215 12.02 32.30 27.68
C SER A 215 10.98 31.48 26.95
N ILE A 216 10.74 30.22 27.36
CA ILE A 216 9.74 29.36 26.73
C ILE A 216 8.32 29.87 27.03
N THR A 217 7.57 30.15 25.98
CA THR A 217 6.15 30.54 26.10
C THR A 217 5.29 29.35 26.55
N LYS A 218 4.51 29.53 27.61
CA LYS A 218 3.65 28.49 28.19
C LYS A 218 2.22 28.76 27.75
N ASN A 219 1.71 27.97 26.83
CA ASN A 219 0.35 28.08 26.30
C ASN A 219 -0.62 27.21 27.14
N ASN A 220 -1.87 27.64 27.25
CA ASN A 220 -2.97 26.90 27.87
C ASN A 220 -2.72 26.44 29.31
N VAL A 221 -2.04 27.26 30.10
CA VAL A 221 -1.82 26.98 31.54
C VAL A 221 -3.15 26.97 32.27
N LYS A 222 -3.45 25.90 33.00
CA LYS A 222 -4.67 25.79 33.82
C LYS A 222 -4.68 26.80 34.94
N ALA A 223 -5.77 27.56 35.08
CA ALA A 223 -5.93 28.57 36.14
C ALA A 223 -5.76 27.92 37.54
N GLY A 224 -5.08 28.61 38.44
CA GLY A 224 -4.81 28.12 39.81
C GLY A 224 -3.65 27.13 39.89
N TYR A 225 -2.86 26.96 38.83
CA TYR A 225 -1.65 26.13 38.84
C TYR A 225 -0.42 26.97 38.50
N LYS A 226 0.71 26.60 39.11
CA LYS A 226 2.06 27.07 38.73
C LYS A 226 2.85 25.93 38.14
N ILE A 227 3.83 26.29 37.32
CA ILE A 227 4.72 25.35 36.62
C ILE A 227 6.05 25.38 37.32
N ASP A 228 6.57 24.20 37.65
CA ASP A 228 7.88 24.00 38.23
C ASP A 228 8.71 23.12 37.27
N PHE A 229 9.80 23.67 36.74
CA PHE A 229 10.76 22.93 35.92
C PHE A 229 11.88 22.26 36.69
N GLY A 230 11.80 22.29 38.04
CA GLY A 230 12.85 21.75 38.92
C GLY A 230 14.19 22.47 38.70
N ASN A 231 15.22 21.70 38.47
CA ASN A 231 16.58 22.22 38.29
C ASN A 231 16.91 22.56 36.78
N ILE A 232 15.96 22.43 35.88
CA ILE A 232 16.19 22.72 34.45
C ILE A 232 16.27 24.23 34.28
N GLN A 233 17.42 24.74 33.85
CA GLN A 233 17.64 26.18 33.61
C GLN A 233 17.56 26.50 32.11
N GLU A 234 17.98 25.57 31.27
CA GLU A 234 18.02 25.70 29.83
C GLU A 234 17.74 24.35 29.16
N ILE A 235 17.35 24.40 27.89
CA ILE A 235 17.22 23.23 27.04
C ILE A 235 18.06 23.43 25.80
N MET A 236 18.70 22.36 25.31
CA MET A 236 19.41 22.37 24.05
C MET A 236 18.41 22.06 22.91
N LEU A 237 18.42 22.92 21.88
CA LEU A 237 17.65 22.74 20.66
C LEU A 237 18.60 22.72 19.47
N HIS A 238 18.47 21.66 18.67
CA HIS A 238 19.25 21.44 17.46
C HIS A 238 18.40 21.77 16.24
N PHE A 239 18.94 22.62 15.35
CA PHE A 239 18.29 23.05 14.12
C PHE A 239 19.11 22.61 12.93
N THR A 240 18.43 22.19 11.87
CA THR A 240 19.03 21.83 10.57
C THR A 240 18.35 22.61 9.46
N GLY A 241 19.06 22.79 8.34
CA GLY A 241 18.48 23.51 7.20
C GLY A 241 19.56 24.06 6.27
N ASP A 242 19.16 25.03 5.45
CA ASP A 242 20.06 25.71 4.54
C ASP A 242 21.06 26.58 5.31
N ASP A 243 22.33 26.54 4.92
CA ASP A 243 23.41 27.25 5.62
C ASP A 243 23.10 28.73 5.83
N ALA A 244 22.61 29.41 4.79
CA ALA A 244 22.25 30.84 4.88
C ALA A 244 21.08 31.09 5.85
N ALA A 245 20.10 30.20 5.89
CA ALA A 245 18.96 30.31 6.80
C ALA A 245 19.37 30.02 8.24
N LEU A 246 20.28 29.06 8.46
CA LEU A 246 20.83 28.74 9.78
C LEU A 246 21.75 29.87 10.27
N GLU A 247 22.57 30.46 9.41
CA GLU A 247 23.40 31.62 9.79
C GLU A 247 22.53 32.81 10.26
N ALA A 248 21.41 33.05 9.56
CA ALA A 248 20.49 34.13 9.91
C ALA A 248 19.68 33.86 11.18
N LEU A 249 19.54 32.61 11.62
CA LEU A 249 18.81 32.24 12.84
C LEU A 249 19.62 32.67 14.09
N THR A 250 19.00 33.45 14.96
CA THR A 250 19.62 33.92 16.22
C THR A 250 18.90 33.33 17.43
N LEU A 251 19.61 33.28 18.58
CA LEU A 251 19.01 32.84 19.85
C LEU A 251 17.77 33.67 20.21
N GLU A 252 17.82 34.99 20.08
CA GLU A 252 16.68 35.88 20.36
C GLU A 252 15.45 35.56 19.49
N GLN A 253 15.65 35.13 18.24
CA GLN A 253 14.56 34.72 17.36
C GLN A 253 13.93 33.37 17.80
N VAL A 254 14.77 32.44 18.28
CA VAL A 254 14.33 31.14 18.81
C VAL A 254 13.55 31.36 20.11
N GLU A 255 14.08 32.15 21.07
CA GLU A 255 13.42 32.46 22.34
C GLU A 255 12.04 33.08 22.17
N LYS A 256 11.84 33.94 21.17
CA LYS A 256 10.54 34.55 20.86
C LYS A 256 9.53 33.60 20.23
N ARG A 257 9.97 32.44 19.72
CA ARG A 257 9.17 31.51 18.93
C ARG A 257 9.02 30.14 19.55
N VAL A 258 9.74 29.87 20.64
CA VAL A 258 9.68 28.61 21.38
C VAL A 258 8.49 28.61 22.31
N SER A 259 7.74 27.50 22.34
CA SER A 259 6.57 27.33 23.18
C SER A 259 6.32 25.89 23.56
N ILE A 260 5.56 25.71 24.63
CA ILE A 260 4.96 24.44 25.05
C ILE A 260 3.47 24.60 25.22
N ASP A 261 2.69 23.57 24.90
CA ASP A 261 1.25 23.54 25.11
C ASP A 261 0.90 22.67 26.31
N LEU A 262 0.22 23.24 27.30
CA LEU A 262 -0.14 22.62 28.56
C LEU A 262 -1.63 22.29 28.69
N LYS A 263 -2.37 22.26 27.56
CA LYS A 263 -3.82 22.00 27.56
C LYS A 263 -4.19 20.68 28.26
N ASP A 264 -3.33 19.65 28.13
CA ASP A 264 -3.54 18.33 28.70
C ASP A 264 -2.93 18.17 30.12
N CYS A 265 -2.25 19.21 30.63
CA CYS A 265 -1.62 19.23 31.95
C CYS A 265 -2.61 19.75 33.01
N THR A 266 -3.57 18.91 33.41
CA THR A 266 -4.71 19.33 34.23
C THR A 266 -4.66 18.92 35.69
N GLU A 267 -3.68 18.13 36.09
CA GLU A 267 -3.54 17.56 37.45
C GLU A 267 -2.22 17.93 38.07
N GLU A 268 -2.11 17.79 39.42
CA GLU A 268 -0.88 17.98 40.17
C GLU A 268 0.04 16.78 40.06
N LYS A 269 0.80 16.73 38.95
CA LYS A 269 1.80 15.68 38.67
C LYS A 269 2.87 16.19 37.71
N SER A 270 3.87 15.34 37.46
CA SER A 270 4.89 15.62 36.42
C SER A 270 4.39 15.25 35.05
N TYR A 271 4.73 16.07 34.06
CA TYR A 271 4.43 15.88 32.65
C TYR A 271 5.69 16.06 31.83
N THR A 272 5.82 15.30 30.75
CA THR A 272 6.80 15.53 29.70
C THR A 272 6.03 16.03 28.48
N VAL A 273 6.34 17.24 28.04
CA VAL A 273 5.62 17.92 26.96
C VAL A 273 6.56 18.26 25.81
N PRO A 274 6.09 18.18 24.56
CA PRO A 274 6.90 18.55 23.41
C PRO A 274 7.15 20.06 23.38
N VAL A 275 8.35 20.42 22.93
CA VAL A 275 8.73 21.80 22.69
C VAL A 275 8.50 22.10 21.21
N THR A 276 7.77 23.18 20.94
CA THR A 276 7.48 23.63 19.57
C THR A 276 8.17 24.95 19.29
N VAL A 277 8.80 25.08 18.11
CA VAL A 277 9.41 26.33 17.66
C VAL A 277 8.80 26.71 16.31
N ASN A 278 8.27 27.93 16.19
CA ASN A 278 7.76 28.44 14.93
C ASN A 278 8.95 28.97 14.08
N LEU A 279 9.51 28.12 13.23
CA LEU A 279 10.74 28.35 12.49
C LEU A 279 10.50 29.10 11.17
N PRO A 280 11.49 29.88 10.70
CA PRO A 280 11.46 30.46 9.36
C PRO A 280 11.63 29.38 8.28
N THR A 281 11.23 29.72 7.05
CA THR A 281 11.44 28.84 5.88
C THR A 281 12.92 28.49 5.72
N GLY A 282 13.21 27.24 5.40
CA GLY A 282 14.57 26.74 5.20
C GLY A 282 15.26 26.25 6.50
N VAL A 283 14.59 26.29 7.64
CA VAL A 283 15.08 25.74 8.91
C VAL A 283 14.04 24.81 9.53
N SER A 284 14.47 23.70 10.09
CA SER A 284 13.67 22.76 10.85
C SER A 284 14.36 22.37 12.15
N MET A 285 13.61 21.81 13.09
CA MET A 285 14.25 21.13 14.24
C MET A 285 14.89 19.84 13.74
N ALA A 286 16.11 19.56 14.16
CA ALA A 286 16.83 18.35 13.80
C ALA A 286 16.25 17.11 14.49
N GLU A 287 15.65 17.29 15.67
CA GLU A 287 15.01 16.26 16.46
C GLU A 287 13.87 16.84 17.28
N GLU A 288 12.97 16.00 17.76
CA GLU A 288 11.93 16.41 18.69
C GLU A 288 12.53 16.68 20.08
N ALA A 289 12.24 17.84 20.63
CA ALA A 289 12.65 18.22 21.96
C ALA A 289 11.48 18.15 22.94
N TYR A 290 11.77 17.68 24.16
CA TYR A 290 10.79 17.54 25.21
C TYR A 290 11.30 18.21 26.49
N VAL A 291 10.38 18.74 27.29
CA VAL A 291 10.70 19.28 28.62
C VAL A 291 9.80 18.64 29.66
N THR A 292 10.42 18.24 30.77
CA THR A 292 9.69 17.72 31.93
C THR A 292 9.41 18.84 32.91
N LEU A 293 8.16 18.93 33.33
CA LEU A 293 7.69 19.93 34.30
C LEU A 293 6.73 19.31 35.29
N LYS A 294 6.55 19.95 36.44
CA LYS A 294 5.56 19.59 37.46
C LYS A 294 4.51 20.69 37.59
N MET A 295 3.25 20.29 37.44
CA MET A 295 2.12 21.17 37.74
C MET A 295 1.85 21.14 39.26
N GLN A 296 1.77 22.30 39.90
CA GLN A 296 1.51 22.47 41.32
C GLN A 296 0.34 23.44 41.50
N LYS A 297 -0.58 23.15 42.42
CA LYS A 297 -1.62 24.13 42.79
C LYS A 297 -0.98 25.35 43.45
N GLN A 298 -1.46 26.53 43.06
CA GLN A 298 -1.13 27.75 43.83
C GLN A 298 -1.89 27.69 45.15
N GLU A 299 -1.18 27.76 46.31
CA GLU A 299 -1.82 28.01 47.57
C GLU A 299 -2.37 29.43 47.55
N GLU A 300 -3.67 29.59 47.83
CA GLU A 300 -4.24 30.93 48.10
C GLU A 300 -3.55 31.49 49.36
N GLU A 301 -2.72 32.53 49.17
CA GLU A 301 -2.30 33.37 50.27
C GLU A 301 -3.55 33.93 50.90
N GLN A 302 -3.99 33.35 52.02
CA GLN A 302 -5.00 34.00 52.87
C GLN A 302 -4.41 35.35 53.29
N LYS A 303 -4.88 36.44 52.67
CA LYS A 303 -4.75 37.77 53.25
C LYS A 303 -5.37 37.73 54.66
N LYS A 304 -4.53 37.60 55.66
CA LYS A 304 -4.89 38.03 57.01
C LYS A 304 -5.13 39.53 56.95
N ALA A 305 -6.40 39.90 56.89
CA ALA A 305 -6.82 41.24 57.32
C ALA A 305 -6.72 41.27 58.82
N GLU A 306 -5.86 42.10 59.34
CA GLU A 306 -6.00 42.80 60.60
C GLU A 306 -6.23 44.27 60.27
#